data_1aa866c323b2e582804fd33f8866514c
#
_entry.id   1aa866c323b2e582804fd33f8866514c
#
_cell.length_a   1.000
_cell.length_b   1.000
_cell.length_c   1.000
_cell.angle_alpha   90.00
_cell.angle_beta   90.00
_cell.angle_gamma   90.00
#
_symmetry.space_group_name_H-M   'P 1'
#
loop_
_entity.id
_entity.type
_entity.pdbx_description
1 polymer ?
#
loop_
_entity_poly.entity_id
_entity_poly.type
_entity_poly.pdbx_seq_one_letter_code
_entity_poly.pdbx_strand_id
1 'polypeptide(L)'
;SFNSSKSLSKFTGFSLRWYGELINNMEISKAVYVSVTVAILATVISTVLGTITAIGLSKSRKVLKEMVLTINNFPILNPEIVTAIGLMLLFSSLGMTKGYLTMLLAHIAFCTPYVITSVYPKVRSLDPNLANAAMDLGATPYQALTKVIVPMIKEGIFAGALLAFTMSFDDFVISYFVSGNGVKNISIVVYNMTKRINPTINALSTIVIVVIIVVLLLSNLLPKFKNKARKLNRKAVKIVSVVLVVAVTAGLIKWGFVAQSTHVLKVYNAGEYMDLSLLEDFEKEYDCTIVYETFESNEMMYTKLSSGETYDVLIPSDYMIERLI
;
A
#
# COMPACT_ATOMS: atom_id res chain seq x y z
N SER A 1 -7.83 1.11 -23.30
CA SER A 1 -8.50 -0.02 -22.64
C SER A 1 -9.66 -0.61 -23.47
N PHE A 2 -10.29 0.16 -24.37
CA PHE A 2 -11.44 -0.30 -25.17
C PHE A 2 -11.09 -0.77 -26.59
N ASN A 3 -9.81 -0.80 -26.97
CA ASN A 3 -9.39 -1.32 -28.27
C ASN A 3 -9.29 -2.84 -28.24
N SER A 4 -9.77 -3.53 -29.26
CA SER A 4 -9.67 -4.99 -29.37
C SER A 4 -8.25 -5.50 -29.63
N SER A 5 -7.36 -4.65 -30.19
CA SER A 5 -5.96 -4.97 -30.46
C SER A 5 -5.04 -4.58 -29.29
N LYS A 6 -3.92 -5.31 -29.14
CA LYS A 6 -2.80 -4.93 -28.24
C LYS A 6 -2.10 -3.65 -28.71
N SER A 7 -2.22 -3.29 -30.01
CA SER A 7 -1.56 -2.09 -30.55
C SER A 7 -2.22 -0.81 -30.02
N LEU A 8 -1.40 0.11 -29.51
CA LEU A 8 -1.85 1.44 -29.09
C LEU A 8 -2.04 2.41 -30.26
N SER A 9 -1.43 2.14 -31.40
CA SER A 9 -1.40 3.04 -32.56
C SER A 9 -2.55 2.82 -33.55
N LYS A 10 -3.25 1.66 -33.49
CA LYS A 10 -4.31 1.33 -34.44
C LYS A 10 -5.57 0.87 -33.69
N PHE A 11 -6.66 1.61 -33.86
CA PHE A 11 -7.98 1.21 -33.35
C PHE A 11 -8.60 0.17 -34.28
N THR A 12 -8.86 -1.04 -33.77
CA THR A 12 -9.40 -2.17 -34.55
C THR A 12 -10.85 -2.50 -34.21
N GLY A 13 -11.40 -1.87 -33.16
CA GLY A 13 -12.79 -2.04 -32.74
C GLY A 13 -12.97 -1.89 -31.24
N PHE A 14 -14.20 -1.68 -30.79
CA PHE A 14 -14.56 -1.61 -29.39
C PHE A 14 -14.63 -3.02 -28.77
N SER A 15 -13.95 -3.24 -27.64
CA SER A 15 -13.97 -4.50 -26.92
C SER A 15 -13.79 -4.29 -25.41
N LEU A 16 -14.46 -5.10 -24.60
CA LEU A 16 -14.29 -5.20 -23.16
C LEU A 16 -13.40 -6.38 -22.75
N ARG A 17 -12.74 -7.03 -23.71
CA ARG A 17 -11.91 -8.22 -23.49
C ARG A 17 -10.89 -8.01 -22.37
N TRP A 18 -10.19 -6.86 -22.34
CA TRP A 18 -9.16 -6.56 -21.37
C TRP A 18 -9.66 -6.47 -19.93
N TYR A 19 -10.93 -6.12 -19.74
CA TYR A 19 -11.57 -6.14 -18.41
C TYR A 19 -11.85 -7.57 -17.96
N GLY A 20 -12.24 -8.47 -18.88
CA GLY A 20 -12.37 -9.90 -18.58
C GLY A 20 -11.02 -10.54 -18.25
N GLU A 21 -9.99 -10.27 -19.04
CA GLU A 21 -8.63 -10.74 -18.77
C GLU A 21 -8.08 -10.20 -17.44
N LEU A 22 -8.34 -8.93 -17.11
CA LEU A 22 -7.97 -8.34 -15.83
C LEU A 22 -8.61 -9.07 -14.64
N ILE A 23 -9.91 -9.37 -14.71
CA ILE A 23 -10.65 -10.04 -13.64
C ILE A 23 -10.18 -11.47 -13.43
N ASN A 24 -9.81 -12.15 -14.52
CA ASN A 24 -9.35 -13.54 -14.48
C ASN A 24 -7.83 -13.65 -14.18
N ASN A 25 -7.09 -12.54 -14.17
CA ASN A 25 -5.66 -12.56 -13.88
C ASN A 25 -5.40 -12.69 -12.38
N MET A 26 -4.92 -13.85 -11.98
CA MET A 26 -4.65 -14.18 -10.58
C MET A 26 -3.54 -13.31 -9.96
N GLU A 27 -2.50 -12.94 -10.73
CA GLU A 27 -1.40 -12.11 -10.23
C GLU A 27 -1.92 -10.71 -9.86
N ILE A 28 -2.73 -10.10 -10.73
CA ILE A 28 -3.33 -8.79 -10.46
C ILE A 28 -4.27 -8.85 -9.27
N SER A 29 -5.09 -9.91 -9.17
CA SER A 29 -6.02 -10.10 -8.05
C SER A 29 -5.30 -10.19 -6.72
N LYS A 30 -4.23 -10.99 -6.65
CA LYS A 30 -3.38 -11.12 -5.45
C LYS A 30 -2.71 -9.78 -5.13
N ALA A 31 -2.19 -9.07 -6.14
CA ALA A 31 -1.54 -7.77 -5.94
C ALA A 31 -2.51 -6.71 -5.41
N VAL A 32 -3.74 -6.65 -5.91
CA VAL A 32 -4.80 -5.78 -5.39
C VAL A 32 -5.10 -6.11 -3.93
N TYR A 33 -5.25 -7.41 -3.61
CA TYR A 33 -5.46 -7.86 -2.23
C TYR A 33 -4.33 -7.40 -1.30
N VAL A 34 -3.07 -7.62 -1.69
CA VAL A 34 -1.90 -7.22 -0.91
C VAL A 34 -1.88 -5.70 -0.73
N SER A 35 -2.03 -4.91 -1.81
CA SER A 35 -2.05 -3.45 -1.73
C SER A 35 -3.11 -2.93 -0.79
N VAL A 36 -4.35 -3.40 -0.93
CA VAL A 36 -5.48 -2.93 -0.12
C VAL A 36 -5.32 -3.31 1.35
N THR A 37 -4.96 -4.56 1.62
CA THR A 37 -4.81 -5.03 3.01
C THR A 37 -3.64 -4.39 3.72
N VAL A 38 -2.49 -4.26 3.07
CA VAL A 38 -1.32 -3.57 3.62
C VAL A 38 -1.63 -2.09 3.86
N ALA A 39 -2.22 -1.41 2.87
CA ALA A 39 -2.56 0.01 3.00
C ALA A 39 -3.55 0.26 4.15
N ILE A 40 -4.59 -0.56 4.29
CA ILE A 40 -5.57 -0.41 5.39
C ILE A 40 -4.90 -0.69 6.75
N LEU A 41 -4.20 -1.81 6.89
CA LEU A 41 -3.57 -2.18 8.15
C LEU A 41 -2.47 -1.18 8.55
N ALA A 42 -1.61 -0.80 7.61
CA ALA A 42 -0.58 0.21 7.86
C ALA A 42 -1.21 1.55 8.26
N THR A 43 -2.27 1.99 7.57
CA THR A 43 -2.99 3.23 7.90
C THR A 43 -3.57 3.19 9.31
N VAL A 44 -4.28 2.12 9.66
CA VAL A 44 -4.90 2.00 11.00
C VAL A 44 -3.83 2.01 12.09
N ILE A 45 -2.79 1.18 11.95
CA ILE A 45 -1.75 1.04 12.96
C ILE A 45 -0.93 2.34 13.07
N SER A 46 -0.47 2.91 11.96
CA SER A 46 0.31 4.15 11.95
C SER A 46 -0.50 5.35 12.44
N THR A 47 -1.82 5.39 12.16
CA THR A 47 -2.71 6.45 12.68
C THR A 47 -2.82 6.37 14.20
N VAL A 48 -2.98 5.18 14.76
CA VAL A 48 -3.01 4.99 16.22
C VAL A 48 -1.66 5.37 16.84
N LEU A 49 -0.55 4.81 16.33
CA LEU A 49 0.79 5.08 16.83
C LEU A 49 1.16 6.57 16.70
N GLY A 50 0.95 7.16 15.53
CA GLY A 50 1.25 8.57 15.28
C GLY A 50 0.42 9.52 16.12
N THR A 51 -0.87 9.21 16.35
CA THR A 51 -1.74 10.03 17.21
C THR A 51 -1.29 9.96 18.67
N ILE A 52 -1.01 8.77 19.19
CA ILE A 52 -0.51 8.58 20.57
C ILE A 52 0.81 9.33 20.74
N THR A 53 1.73 9.17 19.79
CA THR A 53 3.04 9.85 19.80
C THR A 53 2.85 11.38 19.77
N ALA A 54 2.01 11.91 18.89
CA ALA A 54 1.75 13.34 18.79
C ALA A 54 1.19 13.94 20.09
N ILE A 55 0.26 13.25 20.75
CA ILE A 55 -0.30 13.66 22.05
C ILE A 55 0.77 13.56 23.14
N GLY A 56 1.56 12.49 23.19
CA GLY A 56 2.65 12.34 24.14
C GLY A 56 3.71 13.44 24.02
N LEU A 57 4.09 13.78 22.78
CA LEU A 57 5.05 14.85 22.49
C LEU A 57 4.57 16.23 22.97
N SER A 58 3.27 16.50 22.94
CA SER A 58 2.72 17.78 23.39
C SER A 58 3.01 18.04 24.89
N LYS A 59 3.07 16.98 25.68
CA LYS A 59 3.34 17.02 27.13
C LYS A 59 4.79 16.71 27.51
N SER A 60 5.64 16.39 26.53
CA SER A 60 7.03 16.01 26.75
C SER A 60 7.93 17.22 26.99
N ARG A 61 9.06 16.99 27.67
CA ARG A 61 10.13 18.01 27.86
C ARG A 61 10.67 18.47 26.50
N LYS A 62 11.09 19.73 26.40
CA LYS A 62 11.54 20.36 25.15
C LYS A 62 12.60 19.53 24.42
N VAL A 63 13.62 19.04 25.13
CA VAL A 63 14.73 18.27 24.54
C VAL A 63 14.23 16.98 23.92
N LEU A 64 13.42 16.19 24.64
CA LEU A 64 12.84 14.94 24.09
C LEU A 64 11.95 15.20 22.89
N LYS A 65 11.12 16.25 22.96
CA LYS A 65 10.25 16.67 21.89
C LYS A 65 11.02 17.00 20.60
N GLU A 66 12.04 17.86 20.70
CA GLU A 66 12.88 18.25 19.57
C GLU A 66 13.62 17.05 18.98
N MET A 67 14.19 16.18 19.83
CA MET A 67 14.86 14.97 19.39
C MET A 67 13.91 14.04 18.61
N VAL A 68 12.74 13.75 19.15
CA VAL A 68 11.77 12.86 18.48
C VAL A 68 11.25 13.46 17.19
N LEU A 69 10.97 14.77 17.15
CA LEU A 69 10.54 15.44 15.91
C LEU A 69 11.66 15.46 14.85
N THR A 70 12.91 15.61 15.25
CA THR A 70 14.06 15.55 14.33
C THR A 70 14.18 14.14 13.74
N ILE A 71 14.12 13.10 14.58
CA ILE A 71 14.17 11.71 14.14
C ILE A 71 12.95 11.39 13.23
N ASN A 72 11.77 11.90 13.59
CA ASN A 72 10.56 11.74 12.81
C ASN A 72 10.65 12.33 11.40
N ASN A 73 11.34 13.45 11.24
CA ASN A 73 11.50 14.10 9.95
C ASN A 73 12.57 13.44 9.06
N PHE A 74 13.44 12.61 9.64
CA PHE A 74 14.52 11.97 8.91
C PHE A 74 14.03 11.08 7.73
N PRO A 75 13.06 10.17 7.90
CA PRO A 75 12.52 9.39 6.78
C PRO A 75 11.80 10.25 5.73
N ILE A 76 11.21 11.39 6.14
CA ILE A 76 10.49 12.29 5.23
C ILE A 76 11.46 13.05 4.31
N LEU A 77 12.66 13.36 4.81
CA LEU A 77 13.67 14.13 4.07
C LEU A 77 14.59 13.24 3.23
N ASN A 78 14.70 11.96 3.57
CA ASN A 78 15.56 11.02 2.87
C ASN A 78 14.90 10.51 1.58
N PRO A 79 15.70 10.22 0.53
CA PRO A 79 15.21 9.49 -0.62
C PRO A 79 14.60 8.14 -0.20
N GLU A 80 13.44 7.80 -0.73
CA GLU A 80 12.71 6.56 -0.39
C GLU A 80 13.55 5.30 -0.55
N ILE A 81 14.40 5.27 -1.59
CA ILE A 81 15.29 4.12 -1.85
C ILE A 81 16.29 3.87 -0.71
N VAL A 82 16.78 4.91 -0.06
CA VAL A 82 17.70 4.78 1.09
C VAL A 82 16.96 4.15 2.28
N THR A 83 15.74 4.60 2.52
CA THR A 83 14.88 4.04 3.57
C THR A 83 14.52 2.59 3.26
N ALA A 84 14.19 2.28 2.00
CA ALA A 84 13.85 0.93 1.56
C ALA A 84 15.00 -0.06 1.74
N ILE A 85 16.22 0.32 1.31
CA ILE A 85 17.43 -0.50 1.47
C ILE A 85 17.77 -0.66 2.96
N GLY A 86 17.65 0.42 3.75
CA GLY A 86 17.88 0.36 5.19
C GLY A 86 16.93 -0.62 5.90
N LEU A 87 15.65 -0.60 5.57
CA LEU A 87 14.64 -1.53 6.10
C LEU A 87 14.91 -2.97 5.62
N MET A 88 15.27 -3.15 4.35
CA MET A 88 15.64 -4.44 3.80
C MET A 88 16.81 -5.06 4.58
N LEU A 89 17.88 -4.31 4.81
CA LEU A 89 19.05 -4.76 5.56
C LEU A 89 18.71 -5.03 7.03
N LEU A 90 17.88 -4.19 7.65
CA LEU A 90 17.39 -4.40 9.00
C LEU A 90 16.64 -5.73 9.13
N PHE A 91 15.67 -5.99 8.26
CA PHE A 91 14.91 -7.24 8.30
C PHE A 91 15.79 -8.46 8.03
N SER A 92 16.75 -8.36 7.11
CA SER A 92 17.73 -9.41 6.85
C SER A 92 18.63 -9.68 8.07
N SER A 93 19.12 -8.63 8.75
CA SER A 93 19.95 -8.76 9.95
C SER A 93 19.19 -9.38 11.14
N LEU A 94 17.87 -9.19 11.19
CA LEU A 94 17.00 -9.82 12.18
C LEU A 94 16.61 -11.25 11.82
N GLY A 95 17.08 -11.79 10.70
CA GLY A 95 16.72 -13.12 10.21
C GLY A 95 15.24 -13.24 9.78
N MET A 96 14.56 -12.13 9.50
CA MET A 96 13.17 -12.16 9.06
C MET A 96 13.07 -12.55 7.59
N THR A 97 12.26 -13.55 7.31
CA THR A 97 11.90 -13.89 5.92
C THR A 97 11.07 -12.76 5.32
N LYS A 98 11.50 -12.24 4.16
CA LYS A 98 10.77 -11.20 3.46
C LYS A 98 9.43 -11.71 2.95
N GLY A 99 8.42 -10.84 2.98
CA GLY A 99 7.07 -11.20 2.58
C GLY A 99 6.04 -10.18 3.03
N TYR A 100 4.82 -10.61 3.23
CA TYR A 100 3.71 -9.76 3.62
C TYR A 100 3.96 -9.02 4.96
N LEU A 101 4.54 -9.71 5.96
CA LEU A 101 4.78 -9.12 7.27
C LEU A 101 5.85 -8.02 7.22
N THR A 102 6.96 -8.25 6.53
CA THR A 102 8.03 -7.25 6.37
C THR A 102 7.54 -6.06 5.58
N MET A 103 6.72 -6.26 4.54
CA MET A 103 6.06 -5.18 3.81
C MET A 103 5.15 -4.37 4.75
N LEU A 104 4.29 -5.02 5.52
CA LEU A 104 3.40 -4.33 6.46
C LEU A 104 4.17 -3.52 7.50
N LEU A 105 5.21 -4.10 8.12
CA LEU A 105 6.04 -3.40 9.12
C LEU A 105 6.77 -2.20 8.51
N ALA A 106 7.30 -2.33 7.29
CA ALA A 106 7.94 -1.24 6.57
C ALA A 106 6.96 -0.09 6.30
N HIS A 107 5.74 -0.40 5.84
CA HIS A 107 4.71 0.60 5.60
C HIS A 107 4.25 1.30 6.89
N ILE A 108 4.14 0.58 8.01
CA ILE A 108 3.85 1.19 9.31
C ILE A 108 4.96 2.17 9.70
N ALA A 109 6.22 1.74 9.59
CA ALA A 109 7.38 2.57 9.93
C ALA A 109 7.47 3.83 9.06
N PHE A 110 7.22 3.69 7.76
CA PHE A 110 7.23 4.77 6.79
C PHE A 110 6.05 5.74 6.94
N CYS A 111 4.83 5.24 7.18
CA CYS A 111 3.63 6.06 7.27
C CYS A 111 3.49 6.81 8.61
N THR A 112 4.01 6.26 9.70
CA THR A 112 3.87 6.85 11.05
C THR A 112 4.39 8.30 11.13
N PRO A 113 5.55 8.68 10.56
CA PRO A 113 6.03 10.06 10.52
C PRO A 113 5.05 11.05 9.91
N TYR A 114 4.38 10.69 8.83
CA TYR A 114 3.41 11.56 8.17
C TYR A 114 2.18 11.80 9.03
N VAL A 115 1.73 10.77 9.77
CA VAL A 115 0.63 10.91 10.73
C VAL A 115 1.04 11.85 11.87
N ILE A 116 2.23 11.68 12.45
CA ILE A 116 2.74 12.55 13.52
C ILE A 116 2.78 14.00 13.04
N THR A 117 3.35 14.25 11.86
CA THR A 117 3.45 15.59 11.27
C THR A 117 2.09 16.22 11.01
N SER A 118 1.06 15.44 10.70
CA SER A 118 -0.30 15.91 10.48
C SER A 118 -1.06 16.19 11.79
N VAL A 119 -0.90 15.33 12.79
CA VAL A 119 -1.63 15.39 14.07
C VAL A 119 -1.00 16.37 15.06
N TYR A 120 0.32 16.40 15.15
CA TYR A 120 1.04 17.18 16.16
C TYR A 120 0.72 18.69 16.16
N PRO A 121 0.64 19.39 15.01
CA PRO A 121 0.24 20.79 14.98
C PRO A 121 -1.16 21.04 15.56
N LYS A 122 -2.10 20.11 15.31
CA LYS A 122 -3.48 20.19 15.86
C LYS A 122 -3.48 20.02 17.38
N VAL A 123 -2.70 19.06 17.89
CA VAL A 123 -2.56 18.89 19.36
C VAL A 123 -1.92 20.12 19.98
N ARG A 124 -0.88 20.69 19.35
CA ARG A 124 -0.17 21.89 19.86
C ARG A 124 -1.05 23.15 19.88
N SER A 125 -2.05 23.24 19.00
CA SER A 125 -2.97 24.37 18.94
C SER A 125 -4.07 24.34 20.01
N LEU A 126 -4.22 23.24 20.75
CA LEU A 126 -5.17 23.14 21.84
C LEU A 126 -4.69 23.88 23.09
N ASP A 127 -5.64 24.40 23.87
CA ASP A 127 -5.32 24.92 25.20
C ASP A 127 -4.77 23.80 26.10
N PRO A 128 -3.57 23.97 26.69
CA PRO A 128 -2.95 22.97 27.55
C PRO A 128 -3.81 22.52 28.74
N ASN A 129 -4.72 23.39 29.21
CA ASN A 129 -5.57 23.17 30.38
C ASN A 129 -6.85 22.38 30.08
N LEU A 130 -7.18 22.13 28.79
CA LEU A 130 -8.42 21.43 28.41
C LEU A 130 -8.58 20.08 29.10
N ALA A 131 -7.51 19.31 29.21
CA ALA A 131 -7.57 18.02 29.89
C ALA A 131 -7.79 18.16 31.40
N ASN A 132 -7.16 19.16 32.03
CA ASN A 132 -7.31 19.45 33.46
C ASN A 132 -8.72 19.94 33.75
N ALA A 133 -9.27 20.87 32.96
CA ALA A 133 -10.63 21.35 33.08
C ALA A 133 -11.68 20.21 32.96
N ALA A 134 -11.44 19.25 32.07
CA ALA A 134 -12.30 18.08 31.98
C ALA A 134 -12.22 17.19 33.23
N MET A 135 -11.03 17.03 33.81
CA MET A 135 -10.81 16.25 35.03
C MET A 135 -11.42 16.98 36.26
N ASP A 136 -11.35 18.28 36.34
CA ASP A 136 -12.00 19.09 37.38
C ASP A 136 -13.51 18.93 37.38
N LEU A 137 -14.10 18.66 36.20
CA LEU A 137 -15.53 18.31 36.04
C LEU A 137 -15.82 16.82 36.28
N GLY A 138 -14.87 16.06 36.83
CA GLY A 138 -15.06 14.63 37.22
C GLY A 138 -14.75 13.63 36.11
N ALA A 139 -14.16 14.05 34.99
CA ALA A 139 -13.72 13.09 33.97
C ALA A 139 -12.44 12.36 34.42
N THR A 140 -12.37 11.06 34.14
CA THR A 140 -11.10 10.33 34.29
C THR A 140 -10.10 10.78 33.19
N PRO A 141 -8.77 10.59 33.38
CA PRO A 141 -7.78 10.93 32.35
C PRO A 141 -8.07 10.29 31.00
N TYR A 142 -8.56 9.05 30.99
CA TYR A 142 -8.98 8.36 29.76
C TYR A 142 -10.20 9.03 29.11
N GLN A 143 -11.16 9.47 29.91
CA GLN A 143 -12.33 10.21 29.41
C GLN A 143 -11.95 11.59 28.86
N ALA A 144 -11.08 12.32 29.54
CA ALA A 144 -10.56 13.60 29.04
C ALA A 144 -9.84 13.41 27.69
N LEU A 145 -9.03 12.36 27.55
CA LEU A 145 -8.38 12.02 26.29
C LEU A 145 -9.39 11.67 25.18
N THR A 146 -10.27 10.71 25.43
CA THR A 146 -11.13 10.13 24.38
C THR A 146 -12.36 10.97 24.06
N LYS A 147 -12.93 11.72 25.04
CA LYS A 147 -14.14 12.51 24.87
C LYS A 147 -13.87 13.98 24.57
N VAL A 148 -12.66 14.50 24.90
CA VAL A 148 -12.33 15.91 24.71
C VAL A 148 -11.19 16.07 23.71
N ILE A 149 -10.00 15.55 24.00
CA ILE A 149 -8.80 15.80 23.18
C ILE A 149 -8.94 15.17 21.78
N VAL A 150 -9.18 13.86 21.69
CA VAL A 150 -9.28 13.14 20.41
C VAL A 150 -10.35 13.71 19.48
N PRO A 151 -11.57 14.05 19.94
CA PRO A 151 -12.56 14.71 19.08
C PRO A 151 -12.14 16.07 18.56
N MET A 152 -11.37 16.84 19.33
CA MET A 152 -10.89 18.16 18.91
C MET A 152 -9.80 18.10 17.83
N ILE A 153 -8.97 17.06 17.85
CA ILE A 153 -7.90 16.86 16.85
C ILE A 153 -8.30 15.93 15.70
N LYS A 154 -9.55 15.50 15.63
CA LYS A 154 -10.07 14.53 14.63
C LYS A 154 -9.74 14.89 13.18
N GLU A 155 -9.71 16.17 12.83
CA GLU A 155 -9.37 16.62 11.48
C GLU A 155 -7.90 16.33 11.15
N GLY A 156 -7.00 16.53 12.11
CA GLY A 156 -5.57 16.17 11.97
C GLY A 156 -5.38 14.66 11.88
N ILE A 157 -6.11 13.88 12.69
CA ILE A 157 -6.08 12.41 12.65
C ILE A 157 -6.56 11.92 11.29
N PHE A 158 -7.67 12.46 10.79
CA PHE A 158 -8.24 12.07 9.49
C PHE A 158 -7.30 12.45 8.33
N ALA A 159 -6.71 13.65 8.36
CA ALA A 159 -5.74 14.09 7.35
C ALA A 159 -4.49 13.19 7.36
N GLY A 160 -3.96 12.87 8.55
CA GLY A 160 -2.83 11.94 8.72
C GLY A 160 -3.14 10.53 8.22
N ALA A 161 -4.35 10.03 8.51
CA ALA A 161 -4.79 8.72 8.01
C ALA A 161 -4.91 8.68 6.48
N LEU A 162 -5.44 9.75 5.86
CA LEU A 162 -5.51 9.84 4.39
C LEU A 162 -4.12 9.88 3.77
N LEU A 163 -3.19 10.64 4.32
CA LEU A 163 -1.80 10.66 3.86
C LEU A 163 -1.16 9.27 3.99
N ALA A 164 -1.28 8.62 5.15
CA ALA A 164 -0.74 7.28 5.36
C ALA A 164 -1.32 6.26 4.38
N PHE A 165 -2.64 6.32 4.12
CA PHE A 165 -3.28 5.44 3.15
C PHE A 165 -2.75 5.66 1.74
N THR A 166 -2.66 6.90 1.29
CA THR A 166 -2.18 7.24 -0.06
C THR A 166 -0.73 6.80 -0.23
N MET A 167 0.14 7.14 0.73
CA MET A 167 1.56 6.78 0.69
C MET A 167 1.79 5.26 0.71
N SER A 168 0.95 4.51 1.44
CA SER A 168 1.06 3.06 1.51
C SER A 168 0.47 2.35 0.29
N PHE A 169 -0.59 2.91 -0.32
CA PHE A 169 -1.31 2.26 -1.41
C PHE A 169 -0.56 2.28 -2.73
N ASP A 170 0.10 3.39 -3.06
CA ASP A 170 0.83 3.57 -4.32
C ASP A 170 2.34 3.35 -4.20
N ASP A 171 2.84 2.96 -3.01
CA ASP A 171 4.25 2.71 -2.81
C ASP A 171 4.76 1.57 -3.70
N PHE A 172 5.83 1.88 -4.42
CA PHE A 172 6.60 0.92 -5.20
C PHE A 172 7.95 0.61 -4.56
N VAL A 173 8.68 1.66 -4.17
CA VAL A 173 10.09 1.55 -3.82
C VAL A 173 10.30 0.69 -2.57
N ILE A 174 9.63 1.03 -1.48
CA ILE A 174 9.77 0.29 -0.22
C ILE A 174 9.26 -1.14 -0.42
N SER A 175 8.08 -1.28 -1.02
CA SER A 175 7.48 -2.59 -1.32
C SER A 175 8.42 -3.49 -2.11
N TYR A 176 9.09 -2.98 -3.14
CA TYR A 176 9.99 -3.74 -4.00
C TYR A 176 11.16 -4.38 -3.23
N PHE A 177 11.74 -3.65 -2.27
CA PHE A 177 12.89 -4.13 -1.50
C PHE A 177 12.53 -5.03 -0.31
N VAL A 178 11.32 -4.90 0.24
CA VAL A 178 10.94 -5.61 1.49
C VAL A 178 9.90 -6.71 1.30
N SER A 179 9.29 -6.83 0.12
CA SER A 179 8.18 -7.77 -0.12
C SER A 179 8.60 -9.23 -0.23
N GLY A 180 9.84 -9.48 -0.66
CA GLY A 180 10.30 -10.84 -0.94
C GLY A 180 9.58 -11.51 -2.11
N ASN A 181 9.94 -12.76 -2.34
CA ASN A 181 9.43 -13.54 -3.47
C ASN A 181 7.96 -13.95 -3.26
N GLY A 182 7.14 -13.70 -4.27
CA GLY A 182 5.74 -14.14 -4.30
C GLY A 182 4.74 -13.19 -3.64
N VAL A 183 5.19 -12.12 -2.97
CA VAL A 183 4.30 -11.10 -2.43
C VAL A 183 4.50 -9.81 -3.23
N LYS A 184 3.58 -9.48 -4.11
CA LYS A 184 3.64 -8.28 -4.93
C LYS A 184 2.44 -7.39 -4.62
N ASN A 185 2.67 -6.08 -4.49
CA ASN A 185 1.60 -5.10 -4.50
C ASN A 185 1.28 -4.70 -5.95
N ILE A 186 0.23 -3.90 -6.12
CA ILE A 186 -0.22 -3.47 -7.46
C ILE A 186 0.84 -2.64 -8.18
N SER A 187 1.61 -1.82 -7.45
CA SER A 187 2.65 -0.96 -8.00
C SER A 187 3.81 -1.78 -8.59
N ILE A 188 4.21 -2.87 -7.92
CA ILE A 188 5.22 -3.82 -8.43
C ILE A 188 4.69 -4.52 -9.70
N VAL A 189 3.44 -4.98 -9.69
CA VAL A 189 2.86 -5.66 -10.86
C VAL A 189 2.74 -4.70 -12.05
N VAL A 190 2.24 -3.48 -11.83
CA VAL A 190 2.17 -2.45 -12.87
C VAL A 190 3.56 -2.12 -13.42
N TYR A 191 4.55 -1.95 -12.56
CA TYR A 191 5.93 -1.69 -12.98
C TYR A 191 6.48 -2.81 -13.87
N ASN A 192 6.29 -4.07 -13.50
CA ASN A 192 6.70 -5.21 -14.31
C ASN A 192 5.97 -5.28 -15.65
N MET A 193 4.70 -4.85 -15.68
CA MET A 193 3.88 -4.82 -16.90
C MET A 193 4.18 -3.62 -17.81
N THR A 194 4.66 -2.47 -17.28
CA THR A 194 4.96 -1.28 -18.10
C THR A 194 6.09 -1.51 -19.09
N LYS A 195 6.96 -2.47 -18.81
CA LYS A 195 8.01 -2.90 -19.74
C LYS A 195 7.44 -3.57 -21.02
N ARG A 196 6.12 -3.85 -21.05
CA ARG A 196 5.41 -4.47 -22.19
C ARG A 196 4.10 -3.73 -22.43
N ILE A 197 3.73 -3.59 -23.71
CA ILE A 197 2.42 -3.05 -24.08
C ILE A 197 1.34 -4.05 -23.68
N ASN A 198 0.82 -3.90 -22.46
CA ASN A 198 -0.28 -4.71 -21.95
C ASN A 198 -1.53 -3.85 -21.73
N PRO A 199 -2.56 -3.97 -22.59
CA PRO A 199 -3.79 -3.17 -22.46
C PRO A 199 -4.56 -3.41 -21.16
N THR A 200 -4.30 -4.49 -20.41
CA THR A 200 -4.91 -4.76 -19.10
C THR A 200 -4.53 -3.70 -18.08
N ILE A 201 -3.33 -3.08 -18.18
CA ILE A 201 -2.93 -1.93 -17.33
C ILE A 201 -3.87 -0.76 -17.55
N ASN A 202 -4.18 -0.46 -18.82
CA ASN A 202 -5.09 0.62 -19.17
C ASN A 202 -6.53 0.34 -18.69
N ALA A 203 -6.95 -0.92 -18.67
CA ALA A 203 -8.24 -1.33 -18.10
C ALA A 203 -8.25 -1.14 -16.57
N LEU A 204 -7.16 -1.54 -15.88
CA LEU A 204 -6.99 -1.33 -14.44
C LEU A 204 -7.03 0.16 -14.09
N SER A 205 -6.22 0.99 -14.78
CA SER A 205 -6.21 2.44 -14.57
C SER A 205 -7.58 3.07 -14.79
N THR A 206 -8.32 2.60 -15.79
CA THR A 206 -9.69 3.08 -16.06
C THR A 206 -10.63 2.73 -14.90
N ILE A 207 -10.56 1.51 -14.35
CA ILE A 207 -11.37 1.11 -13.18
C ILE A 207 -11.04 1.99 -11.97
N VAL A 208 -9.75 2.20 -11.68
CA VAL A 208 -9.31 3.04 -10.56
C VAL A 208 -9.85 4.47 -10.72
N ILE A 209 -9.71 5.07 -11.91
CA ILE A 209 -10.22 6.43 -12.19
C ILE A 209 -11.75 6.48 -12.02
N VAL A 210 -12.48 5.50 -12.55
CA VAL A 210 -13.94 5.44 -12.41
C VAL A 210 -14.35 5.32 -10.94
N VAL A 211 -13.69 4.47 -10.16
CA VAL A 211 -13.94 4.34 -8.71
C VAL A 211 -13.71 5.67 -7.99
N ILE A 212 -12.59 6.36 -8.27
CA ILE A 212 -12.30 7.67 -7.68
C ILE A 212 -13.38 8.68 -8.06
N ILE A 213 -13.77 8.76 -9.32
CA ILE A 213 -14.83 9.68 -9.79
C ILE A 213 -16.15 9.38 -9.08
N VAL A 214 -16.54 8.10 -8.99
CA VAL A 214 -17.78 7.69 -8.31
C VAL A 214 -17.75 8.08 -6.83
N VAL A 215 -16.63 7.83 -6.13
CA VAL A 215 -16.46 8.23 -4.72
C VAL A 215 -16.56 9.74 -4.56
N LEU A 216 -15.90 10.52 -5.42
CA LEU A 216 -15.97 11.99 -5.40
C LEU A 216 -17.36 12.50 -5.72
N LEU A 217 -18.05 11.95 -6.71
CA LEU A 217 -19.43 12.33 -7.03
C LEU A 217 -20.38 12.01 -5.86
N LEU A 218 -20.26 10.83 -5.29
CA LEU A 218 -21.06 10.45 -4.12
C LEU A 218 -20.78 11.38 -2.93
N SER A 219 -19.52 11.68 -2.64
CA SER A 219 -19.16 12.58 -1.54
C SER A 219 -19.68 14.01 -1.72
N ASN A 220 -19.72 14.50 -2.97
CA ASN A 220 -20.18 15.85 -3.30
C ASN A 220 -21.70 15.95 -3.50
N LEU A 221 -22.34 14.90 -4.02
CA LEU A 221 -23.78 14.89 -4.26
C LEU A 221 -24.59 14.60 -2.98
N LEU A 222 -24.10 13.71 -2.11
CA LEU A 222 -24.77 13.38 -0.84
C LEU A 222 -25.09 14.58 0.06
N PRO A 223 -24.22 15.62 0.21
CA PRO A 223 -24.59 16.82 0.95
C PRO A 223 -25.67 17.67 0.27
N LYS A 224 -25.71 17.70 -1.08
CA LYS A 224 -26.70 18.49 -1.84
C LYS A 224 -28.11 17.90 -1.78
N PHE A 225 -28.23 16.58 -1.72
CA PHE A 225 -29.53 15.90 -1.53
C PHE A 225 -30.07 16.09 -0.10
N LYS A 226 -29.24 16.50 0.88
CA LYS A 226 -29.66 16.79 2.25
C LYS A 226 -30.62 17.95 2.40
N ASN A 227 -30.59 18.93 1.52
CA ASN A 227 -31.48 20.10 1.62
C ASN A 227 -32.91 19.81 1.13
N LYS A 228 -33.18 18.67 0.49
CA LYS A 228 -34.50 18.32 -0.08
C LYS A 228 -35.19 17.11 0.56
N ALA A 229 -34.45 16.29 1.31
CA ALA A 229 -35.01 15.12 2.02
C ALA A 229 -34.88 15.29 3.53
N ARG A 230 -35.96 15.68 4.16
CA ARG A 230 -36.12 15.68 5.64
C ARG A 230 -35.76 14.30 6.19
N LYS A 231 -34.79 14.28 7.11
CA LYS A 231 -34.50 13.16 8.04
C LYS A 231 -34.03 11.81 7.46
N LEU A 232 -33.08 11.77 6.54
CA LEU A 232 -32.29 10.55 6.44
C LEU A 232 -31.17 10.61 7.49
N ASN A 233 -31.20 9.65 8.41
CA ASN A 233 -30.34 9.61 9.59
C ASN A 233 -28.85 9.69 9.20
N ARG A 234 -28.11 10.71 9.65
CA ARG A 234 -26.67 10.89 9.40
C ARG A 234 -25.84 9.63 9.74
N LYS A 235 -26.35 8.83 10.70
CA LYS A 235 -25.74 7.53 11.07
C LYS A 235 -25.93 6.50 9.96
N ALA A 236 -27.08 6.44 9.30
CA ALA A 236 -27.34 5.48 8.23
C ALA A 236 -26.47 5.73 6.99
N VAL A 237 -26.27 6.98 6.57
CA VAL A 237 -25.39 7.31 5.43
C VAL A 237 -23.93 6.98 5.72
N LYS A 238 -23.45 7.25 6.94
CA LYS A 238 -22.10 6.85 7.36
C LYS A 238 -21.95 5.32 7.41
N ILE A 239 -22.96 4.62 7.91
CA ILE A 239 -22.98 3.16 7.97
C ILE A 239 -22.98 2.58 6.55
N VAL A 240 -23.79 3.10 5.64
CA VAL A 240 -23.86 2.63 4.25
C VAL A 240 -22.52 2.87 3.52
N SER A 241 -21.87 4.03 3.69
CA SER A 241 -20.55 4.26 3.09
C SER A 241 -19.46 3.36 3.66
N VAL A 242 -19.46 3.13 4.98
CA VAL A 242 -18.53 2.19 5.63
C VAL A 242 -18.83 0.75 5.19
N VAL A 243 -20.10 0.34 5.15
CA VAL A 243 -20.50 -1.00 4.70
C VAL A 243 -20.13 -1.21 3.24
N LEU A 244 -20.25 -0.20 2.37
CA LEU A 244 -19.89 -0.30 0.96
C LEU A 244 -18.37 -0.42 0.80
N VAL A 245 -17.57 0.33 1.55
CA VAL A 245 -16.11 0.18 1.59
C VAL A 245 -15.72 -1.20 2.11
N VAL A 246 -16.33 -1.65 3.22
CA VAL A 246 -16.08 -2.98 3.80
C VAL A 246 -16.55 -4.09 2.85
N ALA A 247 -17.66 -3.94 2.16
CA ALA A 247 -18.14 -4.94 1.18
C ALA A 247 -17.23 -5.02 -0.04
N VAL A 248 -16.74 -3.89 -0.55
CA VAL A 248 -15.77 -3.85 -1.66
C VAL A 248 -14.44 -4.47 -1.21
N THR A 249 -13.94 -4.12 -0.04
CA THR A 249 -12.70 -4.71 0.51
C THR A 249 -12.86 -6.19 0.81
N ALA A 250 -13.99 -6.62 1.40
CA ALA A 250 -14.27 -8.04 1.64
C ALA A 250 -14.44 -8.82 0.32
N GLY A 251 -15.04 -8.21 -0.70
CA GLY A 251 -15.13 -8.78 -2.04
C GLY A 251 -13.76 -8.98 -2.69
N LEU A 252 -12.88 -7.98 -2.58
CA LEU A 252 -11.50 -8.06 -3.04
C LEU A 252 -10.66 -9.09 -2.25
N ILE A 253 -10.89 -9.17 -0.94
CA ILE A 253 -10.27 -10.16 -0.05
C ILE A 253 -10.69 -11.59 -0.45
N LYS A 254 -11.99 -11.82 -0.65
CA LYS A 254 -12.50 -13.13 -1.05
C LYS A 254 -12.01 -13.54 -2.45
N TRP A 255 -11.88 -12.58 -3.34
CA TRP A 255 -11.34 -12.79 -4.69
C TRP A 255 -9.85 -13.18 -4.67
N GLY A 256 -9.03 -12.56 -3.82
CA GLY A 256 -7.61 -12.88 -3.67
C GLY A 256 -7.31 -14.21 -2.96
N PHE A 257 -8.24 -14.70 -2.12
CA PHE A 257 -8.03 -15.94 -1.34
C PHE A 257 -8.28 -17.24 -2.14
N VAL A 258 -8.99 -17.16 -3.27
CA VAL A 258 -9.42 -18.35 -4.06
C VAL A 258 -8.28 -18.97 -4.87
N ALA A 259 -7.12 -18.33 -4.95
CA ALA A 259 -6.06 -18.72 -5.88
C ALA A 259 -4.75 -19.08 -5.15
N GLN A 260 -4.70 -20.22 -4.47
CA GLN A 260 -3.44 -20.85 -4.05
C GLN A 260 -3.17 -22.09 -4.89
N SER A 261 -2.22 -21.98 -5.84
CA SER A 261 -1.58 -23.15 -6.44
C SER A 261 -0.52 -23.70 -5.48
N THR A 262 -0.38 -25.02 -5.41
CA THR A 262 0.49 -25.72 -4.47
C THR A 262 1.96 -25.79 -4.92
N HIS A 263 2.24 -25.58 -6.21
CA HIS A 263 3.60 -25.62 -6.78
C HIS A 263 3.95 -24.24 -7.38
N VAL A 264 4.97 -23.60 -6.81
CA VAL A 264 5.44 -22.28 -7.24
C VAL A 264 6.87 -22.39 -7.70
N LEU A 265 7.15 -21.99 -8.96
CA LEU A 265 8.48 -21.86 -9.53
C LEU A 265 8.87 -20.39 -9.61
N LYS A 266 10.00 -20.00 -9.03
CA LYS A 266 10.48 -18.63 -8.98
C LYS A 266 11.58 -18.42 -10.02
N VAL A 267 11.30 -17.57 -11.01
CA VAL A 267 12.22 -17.25 -12.10
C VAL A 267 12.63 -15.79 -12.04
N TYR A 268 13.93 -15.50 -12.03
CA TYR A 268 14.47 -14.15 -12.00
C TYR A 268 15.36 -13.91 -13.21
N ASN A 269 14.94 -13.04 -14.10
CA ASN A 269 15.55 -12.84 -15.42
C ASN A 269 15.98 -11.40 -15.65
N ALA A 270 17.00 -11.22 -16.48
CA ALA A 270 17.42 -9.90 -16.95
C ALA A 270 16.47 -9.39 -18.04
N GLY A 271 15.67 -8.36 -17.73
CA GLY A 271 14.91 -7.61 -18.71
C GLY A 271 13.98 -8.44 -19.64
N GLU A 272 14.07 -8.19 -20.94
CA GLU A 272 13.09 -8.63 -21.96
C GLU A 272 13.50 -9.92 -22.72
N TYR A 273 14.29 -10.79 -22.14
CA TYR A 273 14.87 -11.96 -22.84
C TYR A 273 13.94 -13.17 -22.95
N MET A 274 12.74 -13.12 -22.42
CA MET A 274 11.85 -14.29 -22.42
C MET A 274 10.45 -13.93 -22.94
N ASP A 275 9.91 -14.76 -23.81
CA ASP A 275 8.50 -14.69 -24.21
C ASP A 275 7.62 -15.26 -23.11
N LEU A 276 6.70 -14.42 -22.60
CA LEU A 276 5.80 -14.82 -21.50
C LEU A 276 4.76 -15.88 -21.91
N SER A 277 4.47 -16.03 -23.19
CA SER A 277 3.57 -17.10 -23.64
C SER A 277 4.15 -18.49 -23.31
N LEU A 278 5.48 -18.61 -23.31
CA LEU A 278 6.17 -19.84 -22.90
C LEU A 278 5.94 -20.14 -21.41
N LEU A 279 5.89 -19.10 -20.57
CA LEU A 279 5.62 -19.29 -19.14
C LEU A 279 4.18 -19.75 -18.90
N GLU A 280 3.19 -19.17 -19.62
CA GLU A 280 1.79 -19.58 -19.54
C GLU A 280 1.60 -21.03 -20.02
N ASP A 281 2.30 -21.43 -21.06
CA ASP A 281 2.24 -22.80 -21.58
C ASP A 281 2.90 -23.78 -20.60
N PHE A 282 4.02 -23.42 -19.99
CA PHE A 282 4.70 -24.20 -18.96
C PHE A 282 3.82 -24.38 -17.71
N GLU A 283 3.16 -23.28 -17.25
CA GLU A 283 2.22 -23.36 -16.13
C GLU A 283 1.10 -24.36 -16.37
N LYS A 284 0.57 -24.39 -17.59
CA LYS A 284 -0.51 -25.32 -17.98
C LYS A 284 -0.03 -26.77 -18.09
N GLU A 285 1.17 -26.95 -18.62
CA GLU A 285 1.75 -28.30 -18.83
C GLU A 285 2.16 -28.98 -17.52
N TYR A 286 2.68 -28.19 -16.57
CA TYR A 286 3.24 -28.71 -15.31
C TYR A 286 2.39 -28.42 -14.08
N ASP A 287 1.19 -27.88 -14.24
CA ASP A 287 0.25 -27.52 -13.14
C ASP A 287 0.94 -26.75 -12.00
N CYS A 288 1.74 -25.77 -12.39
CA CYS A 288 2.49 -24.92 -11.45
C CYS A 288 2.18 -23.44 -11.66
N THR A 289 2.54 -22.60 -10.70
CA THR A 289 2.50 -21.14 -10.86
C THR A 289 3.92 -20.60 -10.95
N ILE A 290 4.24 -19.85 -12.01
CA ILE A 290 5.53 -19.20 -12.17
C ILE A 290 5.49 -17.80 -11.59
N VAL A 291 6.34 -17.56 -10.59
CA VAL A 291 6.63 -16.20 -10.11
C VAL A 291 7.80 -15.66 -10.92
N TYR A 292 7.46 -14.95 -11.99
CA TYR A 292 8.45 -14.35 -12.88
C TYR A 292 8.78 -12.93 -12.43
N GLU A 293 10.04 -12.66 -12.18
CA GLU A 293 10.56 -11.35 -11.84
C GLU A 293 11.67 -10.94 -12.80
N THR A 294 11.83 -9.63 -13.00
CA THR A 294 12.88 -9.09 -13.83
C THR A 294 13.74 -8.10 -13.04
N PHE A 295 15.03 -8.03 -13.37
CA PHE A 295 15.94 -7.02 -12.82
C PHE A 295 16.46 -6.11 -13.92
N GLU A 296 16.78 -4.88 -13.55
CA GLU A 296 17.32 -3.86 -14.47
C GLU A 296 18.84 -3.92 -14.57
N SER A 297 19.50 -4.29 -13.47
CA SER A 297 20.95 -4.47 -13.44
C SER A 297 21.32 -5.69 -12.61
N ASN A 298 22.46 -6.31 -12.99
CA ASN A 298 22.99 -7.44 -12.27
C ASN A 298 23.39 -7.10 -10.81
N GLU A 299 23.79 -5.84 -10.56
CA GLU A 299 24.12 -5.35 -9.22
C GLU A 299 22.90 -5.32 -8.32
N MET A 300 21.76 -4.92 -8.86
CA MET A 300 20.46 -4.89 -8.15
C MET A 300 19.98 -6.31 -7.84
N MET A 301 20.14 -7.24 -8.81
CA MET A 301 19.88 -8.67 -8.61
C MET A 301 20.79 -9.23 -7.51
N TYR A 302 22.11 -8.98 -7.59
CA TYR A 302 23.08 -9.44 -6.61
C TYR A 302 22.78 -8.94 -5.19
N THR A 303 22.40 -7.65 -5.07
CA THR A 303 22.02 -7.06 -3.79
C THR A 303 20.80 -7.77 -3.20
N LYS A 304 19.82 -8.10 -4.04
CA LYS A 304 18.60 -8.78 -3.63
C LYS A 304 18.90 -10.23 -3.18
N LEU A 305 19.74 -10.96 -3.92
CA LEU A 305 20.21 -12.31 -3.53
C LEU A 305 21.02 -12.27 -2.24
N SER A 306 21.96 -11.34 -2.11
CA SER A 306 22.79 -11.18 -0.91
C SER A 306 21.97 -10.83 0.33
N SER A 307 20.78 -10.29 0.17
CA SER A 307 19.84 -10.02 1.26
C SER A 307 18.99 -11.23 1.68
N GLY A 308 19.28 -12.44 1.13
CA GLY A 308 18.62 -13.68 1.50
C GLY A 308 17.41 -14.08 0.64
N GLU A 309 17.19 -13.41 -0.50
CA GLU A 309 16.19 -13.84 -1.47
C GLU A 309 16.63 -15.10 -2.19
N THR A 310 15.69 -16.02 -2.42
CA THR A 310 15.94 -17.28 -3.12
C THR A 310 15.08 -17.40 -4.35
N TYR A 311 15.68 -17.85 -5.44
CA TYR A 311 15.03 -18.13 -6.71
C TYR A 311 15.38 -19.54 -7.16
N ASP A 312 14.46 -20.19 -7.89
CA ASP A 312 14.70 -21.53 -8.43
C ASP A 312 15.46 -21.45 -9.76
N VAL A 313 15.22 -20.39 -10.53
CA VAL A 313 15.90 -20.15 -11.81
C VAL A 313 16.39 -18.70 -11.85
N LEU A 314 17.69 -18.52 -12.14
CA LEU A 314 18.35 -17.23 -12.32
C LEU A 314 18.93 -17.14 -13.74
N ILE A 315 18.71 -16.00 -14.41
CA ILE A 315 19.25 -15.77 -15.76
C ILE A 315 20.03 -14.44 -15.76
N PRO A 316 21.22 -14.39 -15.13
CA PRO A 316 22.09 -13.24 -15.11
C PRO A 316 23.01 -13.19 -16.33
N SER A 317 23.77 -12.09 -16.47
CA SER A 317 24.88 -12.04 -17.41
C SER A 317 26.06 -12.90 -16.95
N ASP A 318 26.92 -13.30 -17.90
CA ASP A 318 28.07 -14.18 -17.69
C ASP A 318 29.01 -13.73 -16.57
N TYR A 319 29.42 -12.45 -16.55
CA TYR A 319 30.28 -11.90 -15.49
C TYR A 319 29.68 -11.99 -14.09
N MET A 320 28.34 -12.00 -13.98
CA MET A 320 27.67 -12.07 -12.71
C MET A 320 27.58 -13.54 -12.23
N ILE A 321 27.55 -14.50 -13.14
CA ILE A 321 27.62 -15.92 -12.80
C ILE A 321 28.93 -16.21 -12.05
N GLU A 322 30.05 -15.71 -12.55
CA GLU A 322 31.36 -15.82 -11.89
C GLU A 322 31.36 -15.27 -10.44
N ARG A 323 30.56 -14.26 -10.20
CA ARG A 323 30.46 -13.64 -8.87
C ARG A 323 29.50 -14.37 -7.92
N LEU A 324 28.60 -15.17 -8.45
CA LEU A 324 27.60 -15.94 -7.68
C LEU A 324 28.09 -17.32 -7.28
N ILE A 325 29.09 -17.87 -7.96
CA ILE A 325 29.76 -19.14 -7.67
C ILE A 325 30.95 -18.91 -6.74
#